data_b8fcc2483365ac879208c232aa53942e
#
_entry.id   b8fcc2483365ac879208c232aa53942e
#
_cell.length_a   1.000
_cell.length_b   1.000
_cell.length_c   1.000
_cell.angle_alpha   90.00
_cell.angle_beta   90.00
_cell.angle_gamma   90.00
#
_symmetry.space_group_name_H-M   'P 1'
#
loop_
_entity.id
_entity.type
_entity.pdbx_description
1 polymer ?
#
loop_
_entity_poly.entity_id
_entity_poly.type
_entity_poly.pdbx_seq_one_letter_code
_entity_poly.pdbx_strand_id
1 'polypeptide(L)'
;MAAAERLLRDAEALQRVGVFSILLEAVPAETAAFVRERLDVLVYGIGAGPHVDGQLVISHDMLGNFVGEIAPRFVKRYAEVGSTVESAFRDYARDVRSGAFPGPEHCYPLDPADEASIREARIARKARPAPRSAPPSAPAVQVRP
;
A
#
# COMPACT_ATOMS: atom_id res chain seq x y z
N MET A 1 -0.07 23.95 -29.68
CA MET A 1 1.28 23.95 -30.30
C MET A 1 2.36 24.41 -29.28
N ALA A 2 2.33 25.61 -28.74
CA ALA A 2 3.41 26.14 -27.87
C ALA A 2 3.77 25.26 -26.65
N ALA A 3 2.79 24.63 -26.00
CA ALA A 3 3.05 23.69 -24.90
C ALA A 3 3.72 22.40 -25.35
N ALA A 4 3.26 21.81 -26.47
CA ALA A 4 3.86 20.61 -27.03
C ALA A 4 5.32 20.84 -27.49
N GLU A 5 5.58 21.99 -28.12
CA GLU A 5 6.93 22.37 -28.54
C GLU A 5 7.87 22.63 -27.35
N ARG A 6 7.35 23.17 -26.26
CA ARG A 6 8.13 23.32 -25.02
C ARG A 6 8.50 21.97 -24.43
N LEU A 7 7.51 21.06 -24.33
CA LEU A 7 7.75 19.69 -23.85
C LEU A 7 8.77 18.95 -24.71
N LEU A 8 8.68 19.11 -26.04
CA LEU A 8 9.68 18.53 -26.95
C LEU A 8 11.08 19.09 -26.69
N ARG A 9 11.26 20.40 -26.57
CA ARG A 9 12.57 21.00 -26.26
C ARG A 9 13.15 20.51 -24.94
N ASP A 10 12.31 20.33 -23.92
CA ASP A 10 12.74 19.81 -22.63
C ASP A 10 13.16 18.34 -22.76
N ALA A 11 12.40 17.52 -23.48
CA ALA A 11 12.72 16.13 -23.77
C ALA A 11 14.01 15.97 -24.59
N GLU A 12 14.21 16.78 -25.63
CA GLU A 12 15.45 16.82 -26.41
C GLU A 12 16.66 17.24 -25.56
N ALA A 13 16.47 18.15 -24.60
CA ALA A 13 17.54 18.55 -23.70
C ALA A 13 17.93 17.37 -22.78
N LEU A 14 16.99 16.61 -22.29
CA LEU A 14 17.24 15.37 -21.51
C LEU A 14 17.95 14.32 -22.37
N GLN A 15 17.50 14.10 -23.60
CA GLN A 15 18.18 13.17 -24.53
C GLN A 15 19.63 13.57 -24.75
N ARG A 16 19.93 14.86 -24.96
CA ARG A 16 21.31 15.36 -25.18
C ARG A 16 22.24 15.13 -24.01
N VAL A 17 21.73 15.09 -22.78
CA VAL A 17 22.56 14.77 -21.60
C VAL A 17 22.64 13.28 -21.31
N GLY A 18 22.08 12.43 -22.16
CA GLY A 18 22.32 10.99 -22.17
C GLY A 18 21.36 10.16 -21.30
N VAL A 19 20.11 10.62 -21.10
CA VAL A 19 19.10 9.75 -20.47
C VAL A 19 18.77 8.57 -21.40
N PHE A 20 18.52 7.41 -20.85
CA PHE A 20 18.18 6.20 -21.62
C PHE A 20 16.68 6.12 -21.96
N SER A 21 15.84 6.83 -21.23
CA SER A 21 14.39 6.90 -21.47
C SER A 21 13.78 8.15 -20.83
N ILE A 22 12.56 8.48 -21.28
CA ILE A 22 11.75 9.59 -20.75
C ILE A 22 10.38 9.05 -20.39
N LEU A 23 9.83 9.49 -19.26
CA LEU A 23 8.46 9.20 -18.84
C LEU A 23 7.59 10.44 -19.00
N LEU A 24 6.49 10.31 -19.73
CA LEU A 24 5.47 11.33 -19.87
C LEU A 24 4.27 10.97 -18.99
N GLU A 25 3.89 11.89 -18.10
CA GLU A 25 2.75 11.71 -17.20
C GLU A 25 1.63 12.69 -17.48
N ALA A 26 0.40 12.19 -17.59
CA ALA A 26 -0.82 12.98 -17.80
C ALA A 26 -0.74 13.95 -19.00
N VAL A 27 -0.09 13.53 -20.08
CA VAL A 27 0.09 14.28 -21.31
C VAL A 27 -0.98 13.87 -22.33
N PRO A 28 -1.60 14.81 -23.08
CA PRO A 28 -2.52 14.45 -24.16
C PRO A 28 -1.87 13.51 -25.18
N ALA A 29 -2.62 12.50 -25.66
CA ALA A 29 -2.10 11.43 -26.51
C ALA A 29 -1.41 11.95 -27.80
N GLU A 30 -1.96 12.97 -28.43
CA GLU A 30 -1.41 13.60 -29.63
C GLU A 30 -0.09 14.35 -29.32
N THR A 31 0.01 14.94 -28.13
CA THR A 31 1.25 15.59 -27.69
C THR A 31 2.34 14.56 -27.39
N ALA A 32 1.97 13.43 -26.75
CA ALA A 32 2.88 12.34 -26.50
C ALA A 32 3.42 11.72 -27.80
N ALA A 33 2.52 11.48 -28.79
CA ALA A 33 2.90 11.04 -30.12
C ALA A 33 3.88 12.01 -30.80
N PHE A 34 3.58 13.31 -30.76
CA PHE A 34 4.42 14.36 -31.34
C PHE A 34 5.84 14.37 -30.74
N VAL A 35 5.94 14.19 -29.42
CA VAL A 35 7.25 14.13 -28.72
C VAL A 35 7.96 12.83 -29.06
N ARG A 36 7.25 11.67 -28.98
CA ARG A 36 7.83 10.35 -29.24
C ARG A 36 8.48 10.25 -30.64
N GLU A 37 7.81 10.77 -31.67
CA GLU A 37 8.27 10.71 -33.06
C GLU A 37 9.60 11.45 -33.31
N ARG A 38 10.02 12.30 -32.39
CA ARG A 38 11.19 13.19 -32.52
C ARG A 38 12.35 12.86 -31.59
N LEU A 39 12.22 11.77 -30.84
CA LEU A 39 13.23 11.31 -29.90
C LEU A 39 13.78 9.95 -30.32
N ASP A 40 15.07 9.75 -30.09
CA ASP A 40 15.77 8.49 -30.33
C ASP A 40 15.79 7.58 -29.08
N VAL A 41 15.46 8.15 -27.90
CA VAL A 41 15.35 7.40 -26.64
C VAL A 41 13.94 6.85 -26.45
N LEU A 42 13.80 5.80 -25.63
CA LEU A 42 12.49 5.23 -25.29
C LEU A 42 11.62 6.24 -24.55
N VAL A 43 10.35 6.33 -24.96
CA VAL A 43 9.34 7.15 -24.28
C VAL A 43 8.28 6.26 -23.67
N TYR A 44 8.20 6.27 -22.34
CA TYR A 44 7.15 5.62 -21.59
C TYR A 44 6.04 6.60 -21.26
N GLY A 45 4.82 6.09 -21.06
CA GLY A 45 3.67 6.90 -20.68
C GLY A 45 2.94 6.35 -19.47
N ILE A 46 2.53 7.26 -18.59
CA ILE A 46 1.51 7.03 -17.59
C ILE A 46 0.42 8.09 -17.78
N GLY A 47 -0.71 7.70 -18.35
CA GLY A 47 -1.75 8.65 -18.77
C GLY A 47 -1.33 9.53 -19.95
N ALA A 48 -0.52 9.02 -20.87
CA ALA A 48 -0.04 9.73 -22.05
C ALA A 48 -0.59 9.14 -23.38
N GLY A 49 -1.61 8.31 -23.32
CA GLY A 49 -2.20 7.65 -24.48
C GLY A 49 -1.37 6.50 -25.04
N PRO A 50 -1.79 5.89 -26.17
CA PRO A 50 -1.19 4.64 -26.69
C PRO A 50 0.07 4.83 -27.54
N HIS A 51 0.41 6.06 -27.93
CA HIS A 51 1.45 6.35 -28.93
C HIS A 51 2.83 6.57 -28.31
N VAL A 52 3.21 5.71 -27.37
CA VAL A 52 4.51 5.68 -26.67
C VAL A 52 5.09 4.27 -26.74
N ASP A 53 6.36 4.09 -26.40
CA ASP A 53 7.04 2.80 -26.49
C ASP A 53 6.63 1.80 -25.40
N GLY A 54 6.13 2.29 -24.26
CA GLY A 54 5.64 1.45 -23.18
C GLY A 54 4.69 2.17 -22.24
N GLN A 55 3.85 1.39 -21.56
CA GLN A 55 2.85 1.89 -20.62
C GLN A 55 3.25 1.59 -19.17
N LEU A 56 3.08 2.56 -18.30
CA LEU A 56 3.20 2.37 -16.85
C LEU A 56 1.86 2.63 -16.17
N VAL A 57 1.70 1.97 -15.04
CA VAL A 57 0.64 2.23 -14.08
C VAL A 57 1.16 1.91 -12.69
N ILE A 58 0.79 2.71 -11.70
CA ILE A 58 1.16 2.46 -10.32
C ILE A 58 0.45 1.19 -9.84
N SER A 59 1.19 0.26 -9.23
CA SER A 59 0.65 -1.03 -8.80
C SER A 59 -0.50 -0.89 -7.79
N HIS A 60 -0.43 0.07 -6.87
CA HIS A 60 -1.50 0.35 -5.92
C HIS A 60 -2.79 0.80 -6.60
N ASP A 61 -2.68 1.63 -7.64
CA ASP A 61 -3.82 2.08 -8.43
C ASP A 61 -4.41 0.92 -9.24
N MET A 62 -3.54 0.18 -9.94
CA MET A 62 -3.93 -0.96 -10.77
C MET A 62 -4.63 -2.07 -9.97
N LEU A 63 -4.15 -2.32 -8.74
CA LEU A 63 -4.69 -3.35 -7.85
C LEU A 63 -5.85 -2.85 -6.98
N GLY A 64 -6.19 -1.55 -7.04
CA GLY A 64 -7.26 -1.00 -6.20
C GLY A 64 -6.94 -1.09 -4.72
N ASN A 65 -5.71 -0.78 -4.31
CA ASN A 65 -5.27 -0.88 -2.91
C ASN A 65 -5.89 0.21 -2.01
N PHE A 66 -6.36 1.31 -2.60
CA PHE A 66 -7.00 2.40 -1.87
C PHE A 66 -8.52 2.25 -1.89
N VAL A 67 -9.14 2.30 -0.72
CA VAL A 67 -10.60 2.25 -0.57
C VAL A 67 -11.14 3.68 -0.53
N GLY A 68 -12.08 4.00 -1.42
CA GLY A 68 -12.79 5.29 -1.42
C GLY A 68 -12.04 6.47 -2.04
N GLU A 69 -10.83 6.29 -2.56
CA GLU A 69 -10.09 7.35 -3.26
C GLU A 69 -10.51 7.47 -4.74
N ILE A 70 -10.48 8.71 -5.23
CA ILE A 70 -10.71 8.99 -6.65
C ILE A 70 -9.43 8.67 -7.42
N ALA A 71 -9.45 7.58 -8.18
CA ALA A 71 -8.34 7.25 -9.06
C ALA A 71 -8.21 8.29 -10.20
N PRO A 72 -6.99 8.63 -10.64
CA PRO A 72 -6.79 9.43 -11.84
C PRO A 72 -7.50 8.82 -13.05
N ARG A 73 -8.00 9.66 -13.97
CA ARG A 73 -8.79 9.21 -15.13
C ARG A 73 -8.09 8.15 -15.98
N PHE A 74 -6.76 8.17 -16.04
CA PHE A 74 -5.97 7.23 -16.84
C PHE A 74 -5.76 5.87 -16.17
N VAL A 75 -6.14 5.70 -14.91
CA VAL A 75 -5.99 4.45 -14.18
C VAL A 75 -7.12 3.49 -14.53
N LYS A 76 -6.75 2.32 -15.02
CA LYS A 76 -7.64 1.17 -15.12
C LYS A 76 -7.36 0.22 -13.95
N ARG A 77 -8.37 0.00 -13.11
CA ARG A 77 -8.29 -1.02 -12.05
C ARG A 77 -8.51 -2.42 -12.62
N TYR A 78 -7.71 -3.37 -12.17
CA TYR A 78 -7.78 -4.78 -12.54
C TYR A 78 -8.16 -5.67 -11.36
N ALA A 79 -8.14 -5.13 -10.12
CA ALA A 79 -8.51 -5.80 -8.89
C ALA A 79 -9.03 -4.79 -7.86
N GLU A 80 -9.62 -5.28 -6.76
CA GLU A 80 -10.12 -4.51 -5.62
C GLU A 80 -9.49 -5.03 -4.32
N VAL A 81 -8.15 -5.00 -4.27
CA VAL A 81 -7.37 -5.56 -3.15
C VAL A 81 -7.66 -4.81 -1.85
N GLY A 82 -7.86 -3.50 -1.90
CA GLY A 82 -8.12 -2.67 -0.72
C GLY A 82 -9.37 -3.12 0.05
N SER A 83 -10.48 -3.40 -0.64
CA SER A 83 -11.71 -3.89 -0.02
C SER A 83 -11.55 -5.29 0.57
N THR A 84 -10.77 -6.15 -0.07
CA THR A 84 -10.43 -7.48 0.42
C THR A 84 -9.61 -7.41 1.71
N VAL A 85 -8.61 -6.55 1.74
CA VAL A 85 -7.76 -6.29 2.92
C VAL A 85 -8.58 -5.71 4.07
N GLU A 86 -9.43 -4.72 3.79
CA GLU A 86 -10.33 -4.13 4.79
C GLU A 86 -11.26 -5.19 5.42
N SER A 87 -11.86 -6.05 4.59
CA SER A 87 -12.71 -7.15 5.06
C SER A 87 -11.94 -8.11 5.96
N ALA A 88 -10.73 -8.52 5.54
CA ALA A 88 -9.89 -9.43 6.32
C ALA A 88 -9.53 -8.84 7.71
N PHE A 89 -9.17 -7.56 7.79
CA PHE A 89 -8.91 -6.91 9.09
C PHE A 89 -10.16 -6.81 9.95
N ARG A 90 -11.31 -6.55 9.35
CA ARG A 90 -12.60 -6.47 10.06
C ARG A 90 -12.98 -7.84 10.64
N ASP A 91 -12.81 -8.90 9.86
CA ASP A 91 -13.05 -10.29 10.28
C ASP A 91 -12.08 -10.70 11.39
N TYR A 92 -10.78 -10.44 11.23
CA TYR A 92 -9.79 -10.68 12.28
C TYR A 92 -10.16 -9.98 13.60
N ALA A 93 -10.51 -8.70 13.54
CA ALA A 93 -10.89 -7.94 14.72
C ALA A 93 -12.17 -8.48 15.39
N ARG A 94 -13.13 -8.96 14.61
CA ARG A 94 -14.32 -9.64 15.12
C ARG A 94 -13.95 -10.94 15.84
N ASP A 95 -13.14 -11.78 15.21
CA ASP A 95 -12.79 -13.10 15.73
C ASP A 95 -11.96 -12.99 17.01
N VAL A 96 -11.05 -12.03 17.10
CA VAL A 96 -10.31 -11.74 18.35
C VAL A 96 -11.26 -11.27 19.45
N ARG A 97 -12.20 -10.36 19.16
CA ARG A 97 -13.15 -9.86 20.17
C ARG A 97 -14.13 -10.91 20.66
N SER A 98 -14.53 -11.83 19.79
CA SER A 98 -15.44 -12.93 20.13
C SER A 98 -14.71 -14.10 20.80
N GLY A 99 -13.39 -14.15 20.78
CA GLY A 99 -12.60 -15.30 21.26
C GLY A 99 -12.59 -16.48 20.28
N ALA A 100 -13.01 -16.29 19.03
CA ALA A 100 -12.93 -17.31 17.97
C ALA A 100 -11.48 -17.48 17.47
N PHE A 101 -10.67 -16.44 17.58
CA PHE A 101 -9.23 -16.49 17.30
C PHE A 101 -8.43 -16.03 18.55
N PRO A 102 -7.30 -16.71 18.89
CA PRO A 102 -6.83 -17.97 18.30
C PRO A 102 -7.66 -19.18 18.76
N GLY A 103 -7.92 -20.11 17.82
CA GLY A 103 -8.42 -21.45 18.15
C GLY A 103 -7.32 -22.40 18.61
N PRO A 104 -7.65 -23.63 19.05
CA PRO A 104 -6.64 -24.64 19.45
C PRO A 104 -5.58 -24.92 18.37
N GLU A 105 -5.97 -24.92 17.11
CA GLU A 105 -5.12 -25.13 15.94
C GLU A 105 -4.08 -24.02 15.72
N HIS A 106 -4.29 -22.86 16.33
CA HIS A 106 -3.38 -21.71 16.29
C HIS A 106 -2.44 -21.64 17.52
N CYS A 107 -2.51 -22.66 18.41
CA CYS A 107 -1.72 -22.69 19.63
C CYS A 107 -0.60 -23.73 19.52
N TYR A 108 0.55 -23.44 20.09
CA TYR A 108 1.62 -24.41 20.22
C TYR A 108 1.35 -25.28 21.44
N PRO A 109 1.48 -26.63 21.34
CA PRO A 109 1.34 -27.50 22.48
C PRO A 109 2.45 -27.28 23.50
N LEU A 110 2.13 -27.41 24.77
CA LEU A 110 3.12 -27.42 25.83
C LEU A 110 3.75 -28.80 25.94
N ASP A 111 5.04 -28.87 26.27
CA ASP A 111 5.68 -30.11 26.63
C ASP A 111 4.98 -30.71 27.86
N PRO A 112 4.56 -31.99 27.83
CA PRO A 112 3.89 -32.63 28.96
C PRO A 112 4.71 -32.61 30.27
N ALA A 113 6.04 -32.56 30.16
CA ALA A 113 6.92 -32.46 31.33
C ALA A 113 6.80 -31.10 32.06
N ASP A 114 6.48 -30.05 31.32
CA ASP A 114 6.37 -28.70 31.86
C ASP A 114 4.94 -28.34 32.30
N GLU A 115 3.95 -29.11 31.87
CA GLU A 115 2.53 -28.80 32.09
C GLU A 115 2.18 -28.71 33.56
N ALA A 116 2.66 -29.66 34.40
CA ALA A 116 2.41 -29.69 35.81
C ALA A 116 3.02 -28.46 36.54
N SER A 117 4.28 -28.16 36.22
CA SER A 117 5.02 -27.05 36.84
C SER A 117 4.39 -25.70 36.51
N ILE A 118 3.98 -25.48 35.25
CA ILE A 118 3.33 -24.24 34.82
C ILE A 118 1.94 -24.10 35.44
N ARG A 119 1.18 -25.20 35.55
CA ARG A 119 -0.11 -25.23 36.18
C ARG A 119 -0.04 -24.82 37.67
N GLU A 120 0.92 -25.38 38.43
CA GLU A 120 1.16 -25.03 39.83
C GLU A 120 1.57 -23.55 39.97
N ALA A 121 2.49 -23.05 39.16
CA ALA A 121 2.90 -21.66 39.17
C ALA A 121 1.76 -20.69 38.90
N ARG A 122 0.84 -21.04 37.97
CA ARG A 122 -0.36 -20.24 37.68
C ARG A 122 -1.35 -20.19 38.84
N ILE A 123 -1.54 -21.31 39.57
CA ILE A 123 -2.38 -21.40 40.78
C ILE A 123 -1.80 -20.54 41.87
N ALA A 124 -0.49 -20.67 42.15
CA ALA A 124 0.21 -19.88 43.17
C ALA A 124 0.12 -18.35 42.90
N ARG A 125 0.16 -17.94 41.62
CA ARG A 125 0.02 -16.51 41.23
C ARG A 125 -1.40 -15.98 41.44
N LYS A 126 -2.44 -16.79 41.19
CA LYS A 126 -3.84 -16.39 41.44
C LYS A 126 -4.14 -16.16 42.95
N ALA A 127 -3.39 -16.83 43.83
CA ALA A 127 -3.51 -16.67 45.29
C ALA A 127 -2.81 -15.40 45.85
N ARG A 128 -1.96 -14.71 45.02
CA ARG A 128 -1.36 -13.43 45.43
C ARG A 128 -2.34 -12.28 45.19
N PRO A 129 -2.57 -11.39 46.19
CA PRO A 129 -3.38 -10.21 45.95
C PRO A 129 -2.77 -9.34 44.87
N ALA A 130 -3.63 -8.73 44.03
CA ALA A 130 -3.22 -7.88 42.91
C ALA A 130 -2.31 -6.74 43.41
N PRO A 131 -1.23 -6.39 42.66
CA PRO A 131 -0.43 -5.22 43.02
C PRO A 131 -1.31 -3.97 42.99
N ARG A 132 -1.22 -3.19 44.08
CA ARG A 132 -1.93 -1.93 44.21
C ARG A 132 -1.44 -0.94 43.16
N SER A 133 -2.41 -0.40 42.41
CA SER A 133 -2.33 0.69 41.41
C SER A 133 -1.58 0.40 40.10
N ALA A 134 -2.34 0.42 38.99
CA ALA A 134 -1.81 0.70 37.70
C ALA A 134 -1.28 2.15 37.63
N PRO A 135 -0.21 2.43 36.90
CA PRO A 135 0.21 3.80 36.66
C PRO A 135 -0.91 4.56 35.92
N PRO A 136 -1.04 5.89 36.16
CA PRO A 136 -2.05 6.69 35.46
C PRO A 136 -1.87 6.58 33.96
N SER A 137 -2.99 6.42 33.25
CA SER A 137 -3.03 6.40 31.77
C SER A 137 -2.37 7.65 31.22
N ALA A 138 -1.46 7.48 30.27
CA ALA A 138 -0.85 8.58 29.56
C ALA A 138 -1.95 9.47 28.91
N PRO A 139 -1.79 10.80 28.91
CA PRO A 139 -2.77 11.70 28.32
C PRO A 139 -2.91 11.42 26.82
N ALA A 140 -4.14 11.39 26.34
CA ALA A 140 -4.45 11.22 24.93
C ALA A 140 -3.77 12.33 24.11
N VAL A 141 -2.96 11.92 23.15
CA VAL A 141 -2.38 12.84 22.16
C VAL A 141 -3.54 13.36 21.29
N GLN A 142 -3.91 14.62 21.48
CA GLN A 142 -4.84 15.32 20.58
C GLN A 142 -4.08 15.64 19.28
N VAL A 143 -4.37 14.90 18.22
CA VAL A 143 -4.00 15.29 16.85
C VAL A 143 -4.95 16.44 16.44
N ARG A 144 -4.41 17.64 16.32
CA ARG A 144 -5.15 18.78 15.76
C ARG A 144 -5.29 18.62 14.24
N PRO A 145 -6.44 19.04 13.66
CA PRO A 145 -6.70 18.98 12.23
C PRO A 145 -5.77 19.85 11.40
#